data_1718215641b29b803d9c0267d8c56f83
#
_entry.id   1718215641b29b803d9c0267d8c56f83
#
_cell.length_a   1.000
_cell.length_b   1.000
_cell.length_c   1.000
_cell.angle_alpha   90.00
_cell.angle_beta   90.00
_cell.angle_gamma   90.00
#
_symmetry.space_group_name_H-M   'P 1'
#
loop_
_entity.id
_entity.type
_entity.pdbx_description
1 polymer ?
#
loop_
_entity_poly.entity_id
_entity_poly.type
_entity_poly.pdbx_seq_one_letter_code
_entity_poly.pdbx_strand_id
1 'polypeptide(L)'
;MPSNEEMPKWDVAIASLVTEHYRQKAEPLTLTDFRGLAREHAMRLDDIMETMFLLAIHREWEYRDASGRKQPLDQETLDGLYVKRRLSEEDLEAFDGSWQPGH
;
A
#
# COMPACT_ATOMS: atom_id res chain seq x y z
N MET A 1 -25.70 -14.10 9.17
CA MET A 1 -24.94 -13.98 9.12
C MET A 1 -24.23 -13.57 8.61
N PRO A 2 -24.00 -13.18 8.64
CA PRO A 2 -23.36 -12.75 8.05
C PRO A 2 -22.32 -12.86 7.64
N SER A 3 -22.22 -12.84 7.12
CA SER A 3 -21.37 -12.94 6.80
C SER A 3 -20.37 -12.30 6.90
N ASN A 4 -20.32 -12.04 7.34
CA ASN A 4 -19.47 -11.68 7.44
C ASN A 4 -18.50 -11.90 7.33
N GLU A 5 -18.71 -12.24 7.20
CA GLU A 5 -17.83 -12.80 6.93
C GLU A 5 -17.02 -12.42 5.92
N GLU A 6 -17.14 -11.45 5.28
CA GLU A 6 -16.24 -11.00 4.34
C GLU A 6 -15.02 -10.49 5.03
N MET A 7 -13.93 -11.23 4.96
CA MET A 7 -12.65 -10.77 5.44
C MET A 7 -12.12 -9.71 4.49
N PRO A 8 -11.51 -8.63 4.99
CA PRO A 8 -10.84 -7.68 4.11
C PRO A 8 -9.79 -8.37 3.26
N LYS A 9 -9.58 -7.85 2.06
CA LYS A 9 -8.59 -8.41 1.14
C LYS A 9 -7.17 -8.01 1.50
N TRP A 10 -7.00 -7.15 2.46
CA TRP A 10 -5.70 -6.62 2.86
C TRP A 10 -5.43 -6.94 4.32
N ASP A 11 -4.19 -6.77 4.75
CA ASP A 11 -3.81 -6.97 6.14
C ASP A 11 -4.33 -5.80 6.97
N VAL A 12 -5.27 -6.09 7.86
CA VAL A 12 -5.95 -5.05 8.65
C VAL A 12 -4.97 -4.37 9.60
N ALA A 13 -4.03 -5.11 10.17
CA ALA A 13 -3.07 -4.52 11.10
C ALA A 13 -2.16 -3.53 10.37
N ILE A 14 -1.69 -3.89 9.19
CA ILE A 14 -0.85 -2.98 8.41
C ILE A 14 -1.67 -1.79 7.94
N ALA A 15 -2.92 -2.02 7.52
CA ALA A 15 -3.79 -0.92 7.09
C ALA A 15 -3.98 0.09 8.21
N SER A 16 -4.17 -0.39 9.45
CA SER A 16 -4.32 0.49 10.59
C SER A 16 -3.04 1.28 10.86
N LEU A 17 -1.89 0.61 10.74
CA LEU A 17 -0.61 1.24 10.96
C LEU A 17 -0.36 2.39 9.97
N VAL A 18 -0.59 2.15 8.68
CA VAL A 18 -0.35 3.20 7.69
C VAL A 18 -1.37 4.32 7.81
N THR A 19 -2.61 4.00 8.18
CA THR A 19 -3.63 5.02 8.39
C THR A 19 -3.25 5.95 9.54
N GLU A 20 -2.76 5.37 10.63
CA GLU A 20 -2.34 6.17 11.77
C GLU A 20 -1.13 7.04 11.42
N HIS A 21 -0.19 6.49 10.65
CA HIS A 21 0.96 7.26 10.22
C HIS A 21 0.52 8.43 9.34
N TYR A 22 -0.45 8.20 8.46
CA TYR A 22 -0.98 9.26 7.62
C TYR A 22 -1.61 10.37 8.47
N ARG A 23 -2.36 10.00 9.51
CA ARG A 23 -2.98 11.00 10.38
C ARG A 23 -1.94 11.86 11.08
N GLN A 24 -0.85 11.25 11.52
CA GLN A 24 0.20 11.97 12.22
C GLN A 24 0.98 12.88 11.29
N LYS A 25 1.26 12.40 10.08
CA LYS A 25 2.03 13.16 9.12
C LYS A 25 1.19 14.25 8.45
N ALA A 26 -0.11 13.99 8.26
CA ALA A 26 -1.05 14.89 7.60
C ALA A 26 -0.64 15.23 6.17
N GLU A 27 0.07 14.32 5.50
CA GLU A 27 0.49 14.45 4.12
C GLU A 27 0.49 13.06 3.49
N PRO A 28 0.37 12.97 2.15
CA PRO A 28 0.43 11.68 1.50
C PRO A 28 1.72 10.95 1.83
N LEU A 29 1.64 9.64 1.92
CA LEU A 29 2.78 8.80 2.29
C LEU A 29 3.58 8.42 1.06
N THR A 30 4.89 8.28 1.24
CA THR A 30 5.80 7.94 0.16
C THR A 30 6.50 6.62 0.49
N LEU A 31 7.25 6.12 -0.48
CA LEU A 31 8.01 4.89 -0.28
C LEU A 31 8.99 5.04 0.90
N THR A 32 9.54 6.23 1.08
CA THR A 32 10.42 6.51 2.23
C THR A 32 9.67 6.29 3.55
N ASP A 33 8.40 6.72 3.61
CA ASP A 33 7.59 6.49 4.80
C ASP A 33 7.39 5.00 5.06
N PHE A 34 7.10 4.23 4.01
CA PHE A 34 6.88 2.81 4.18
C PHE A 34 8.16 2.08 4.59
N ARG A 35 9.30 2.48 4.05
CA ARG A 35 10.57 1.91 4.47
C ARG A 35 10.85 2.21 5.94
N GLY A 36 10.51 3.41 6.37
CA GLY A 36 10.66 3.78 7.78
C GLY A 36 9.78 2.92 8.68
N LEU A 37 8.52 2.71 8.28
CA LEU A 37 7.61 1.87 9.04
C LEU A 37 8.10 0.42 9.09
N ALA A 38 8.60 -0.08 7.97
CA ALA A 38 9.13 -1.45 7.93
C ALA A 38 10.26 -1.62 8.93
N ARG A 39 11.16 -0.65 8.99
CA ARG A 39 12.29 -0.70 9.91
C ARG A 39 11.84 -0.56 11.35
N GLU A 40 10.96 0.40 11.60
CA GLU A 40 10.50 0.70 12.95
C GLU A 40 9.74 -0.46 13.59
N HIS A 41 8.96 -1.16 12.79
CA HIS A 41 8.12 -2.24 13.30
C HIS A 41 8.66 -3.63 12.97
N ALA A 42 9.89 -3.71 12.46
CA ALA A 42 10.53 -4.97 12.10
C ALA A 42 9.66 -5.77 11.12
N MET A 43 9.09 -5.09 10.15
CA MET A 43 8.24 -5.70 9.14
C MET A 43 8.94 -5.68 7.78
N ARG A 44 8.43 -6.49 6.86
CA ARG A 44 8.97 -6.52 5.52
C ARG A 44 8.29 -5.44 4.68
N LEU A 45 9.10 -4.75 3.88
CA LEU A 45 8.56 -3.71 3.00
C LEU A 45 7.54 -4.29 2.03
N ASP A 46 7.80 -5.48 1.47
CA ASP A 46 6.88 -6.06 0.51
C ASP A 46 5.52 -6.38 1.12
N ASP A 47 5.46 -6.72 2.41
CA ASP A 47 4.18 -6.95 3.08
C ASP A 47 3.39 -5.64 3.19
N ILE A 48 4.08 -4.55 3.52
CA ILE A 48 3.43 -3.25 3.60
C ILE A 48 2.94 -2.83 2.23
N MET A 49 3.78 -2.97 1.21
CA MET A 49 3.41 -2.52 -0.13
C MET A 49 2.31 -3.36 -0.74
N GLU A 50 2.31 -4.67 -0.50
CA GLU A 50 1.19 -5.50 -0.95
C GLU A 50 -0.12 -4.98 -0.37
N THR A 51 -0.12 -4.63 0.92
CA THR A 51 -1.30 -4.07 1.56
C THR A 51 -1.71 -2.76 0.90
N MET A 52 -0.74 -1.89 0.59
CA MET A 52 -1.05 -0.63 -0.06
C MET A 52 -1.67 -0.83 -1.44
N PHE A 53 -1.12 -1.78 -2.22
CA PHE A 53 -1.71 -2.09 -3.52
C PHE A 53 -3.15 -2.58 -3.37
N LEU A 54 -3.40 -3.46 -2.41
CA LEU A 54 -4.75 -3.98 -2.21
C LEU A 54 -5.70 -2.87 -1.77
N LEU A 55 -5.25 -1.97 -0.90
CA LEU A 55 -6.08 -0.84 -0.50
C LEU A 55 -6.41 0.04 -1.70
N ALA A 56 -5.46 0.25 -2.60
CA ALA A 56 -5.72 1.04 -3.79
C ALA A 56 -6.64 0.33 -4.78
N ILE A 57 -6.46 -0.98 -4.94
CA ILE A 57 -7.31 -1.78 -5.82
C ILE A 57 -8.77 -1.70 -5.36
N HIS A 58 -8.98 -1.74 -4.05
CA HIS A 58 -10.33 -1.67 -3.48
C HIS A 58 -10.78 -0.25 -3.18
N ARG A 59 -10.05 0.74 -3.65
CA ARG A 59 -10.41 2.16 -3.59
C ARG A 59 -10.49 2.73 -2.19
N GLU A 60 -9.87 2.07 -1.22
CA GLU A 60 -9.74 2.64 0.12
C GLU A 60 -8.63 3.68 0.15
N TRP A 61 -7.62 3.51 -0.70
CA TRP A 61 -6.52 4.44 -0.86
C TRP A 61 -6.32 4.71 -2.35
N GLU A 62 -5.56 5.73 -2.68
CA GLU A 62 -5.21 5.99 -4.07
C GLU A 62 -3.71 6.26 -4.17
N TYR A 63 -3.15 5.94 -5.33
CA TYR A 63 -1.75 6.20 -5.63
C TYR A 63 -1.65 7.31 -6.67
N ARG A 64 -0.73 8.25 -6.44
CA ARG A 64 -0.40 9.28 -7.42
C ARG A 64 1.08 9.15 -7.75
N ASP A 65 1.40 9.25 -9.05
CA ASP A 65 2.79 9.12 -9.45
C ASP A 65 3.59 10.37 -9.10
N ALA A 66 4.87 10.37 -9.43
CA ALA A 66 5.76 11.49 -9.06
C ALA A 66 5.33 12.81 -9.69
N SER A 67 4.53 12.77 -10.75
CA SER A 67 4.03 13.99 -11.39
C SER A 67 2.73 14.48 -10.74
N GLY A 68 2.19 13.74 -9.77
CA GLY A 68 0.95 14.09 -9.10
C GLY A 68 -0.29 13.54 -9.75
N ARG A 69 -0.16 12.72 -10.78
CA ARG A 69 -1.30 12.13 -11.47
C ARG A 69 -1.78 10.88 -10.76
N LYS A 70 -3.09 10.78 -10.59
CA LYS A 70 -3.68 9.59 -10.03
C LYS A 70 -3.49 8.42 -10.99
N GLN A 71 -2.92 7.34 -10.49
CA GLN A 71 -2.68 6.13 -11.27
C GLN A 71 -3.53 5.02 -10.70
N PRO A 72 -4.59 4.62 -11.41
CA PRO A 72 -5.40 3.50 -10.91
C PRO A 72 -4.57 2.22 -10.92
N LEU A 73 -4.72 1.46 -9.85
CA LEU A 73 -4.03 0.18 -9.71
C LEU A 73 -5.06 -0.94 -9.76
N ASP A 74 -4.69 -2.06 -10.35
CA ASP A 74 -5.58 -3.21 -10.43
C ASP A 74 -4.84 -4.48 -10.06
N GLN A 75 -5.59 -5.56 -9.96
CA GLN A 75 -5.03 -6.84 -9.53
C GLN A 75 -3.96 -7.32 -10.51
N GLU A 76 -4.13 -7.06 -11.78
CA GLU A 76 -3.16 -7.47 -12.80
C GLU A 76 -1.82 -6.78 -12.59
N THR A 77 -1.86 -5.50 -12.25
CA THR A 77 -0.64 -4.76 -11.93
C THR A 77 0.08 -5.39 -10.75
N LEU A 78 -0.66 -5.69 -9.69
CA LEU A 78 -0.06 -6.29 -8.52
C LEU A 78 0.52 -7.67 -8.83
N ASP A 79 -0.24 -8.49 -9.57
CA ASP A 79 0.22 -9.83 -9.91
C ASP A 79 1.51 -9.79 -10.73
N GLY A 80 1.66 -8.78 -11.57
CA GLY A 80 2.85 -8.63 -12.40
C GLY A 80 4.10 -8.25 -11.63
N LEU A 81 3.93 -7.78 -10.40
CA LEU A 81 5.07 -7.39 -9.57
C LEU A 81 5.65 -8.55 -8.76
N TYR A 82 4.92 -9.67 -8.66
CA TYR A 82 5.40 -10.77 -7.86
C TYR A 82 6.54 -11.52 -8.56
N VAL A 83 7.60 -11.74 -7.81
CA VAL A 83 8.71 -12.59 -8.26
C VAL A 83 8.87 -13.64 -7.18
N LYS A 84 8.67 -14.92 -7.54
CA LYS A 84 8.76 -16.03 -6.59
C LYS A 84 7.91 -15.77 -5.34
N ARG A 85 6.69 -15.26 -5.56
CA ARG A 85 5.70 -14.99 -4.52
C ARG A 85 6.06 -13.80 -3.63
N ARG A 86 6.94 -12.93 -4.08
CA ARG A 86 7.31 -11.72 -3.34
C ARG A 86 7.37 -10.55 -4.28
N LEU A 87 7.08 -9.38 -3.75
CA LEU A 87 7.26 -8.16 -4.52
C LEU A 87 8.73 -7.80 -4.54
N SER A 88 9.24 -7.50 -5.72
CA SER A 88 10.63 -7.09 -5.88
C SER A 88 10.79 -5.64 -5.44
N GLU A 89 11.78 -5.36 -4.58
CA GLU A 89 12.04 -3.99 -4.17
C GLU A 89 12.39 -3.11 -5.35
N GLU A 90 13.09 -3.68 -6.34
CA GLU A 90 13.45 -2.94 -7.53
C GLU A 90 12.20 -2.47 -8.28
N ASP A 91 11.21 -3.35 -8.40
CA ASP A 91 9.96 -3.00 -9.05
C ASP A 91 9.16 -2.00 -8.22
N LEU A 92 9.24 -2.09 -6.90
CA LEU A 92 8.54 -1.18 -6.03
C LEU A 92 9.06 0.25 -6.16
N GLU A 93 10.32 0.41 -6.53
CA GLU A 93 10.89 1.74 -6.71
C GLU A 93 10.23 2.51 -7.85
N ALA A 94 9.55 1.81 -8.75
CA ALA A 94 8.78 2.47 -9.80
C ALA A 94 7.56 3.19 -9.25
N PHE A 95 7.16 2.89 -8.02
CA PHE A 95 6.01 3.52 -7.38
C PHE A 95 6.48 4.57 -6.38
N ASP A 96 7.26 5.51 -6.88
CA ASP A 96 7.91 6.52 -6.05
C ASP A 96 7.09 7.77 -5.84
N GLY A 97 5.80 7.72 -6.16
CA GLY A 97 4.90 8.83 -5.93
C GLY A 97 4.37 8.85 -4.50
N SER A 98 3.07 9.06 -4.36
CA SER A 98 2.49 9.19 -3.03
C SER A 98 1.18 8.42 -2.92
N TRP A 99 0.82 8.10 -1.69
CA TRP A 99 -0.36 7.31 -1.37
C TRP A 99 -1.17 8.05 -0.32
N GLN A 100 -2.47 8.08 -0.49
CA GLN A 100 -3.37 8.75 0.45
C GLN A 100 -4.72 8.05 0.46
N PRO A 101 -5.51 8.22 1.53
CA PRO A 101 -6.86 7.66 1.55
C PRO A 101 -7.67 8.14 0.34
N GLY A 102 -8.50 7.27 -0.20
CA GLY A 102 -9.17 7.49 -1.46
C GLY A 102 -10.44 8.31 -1.40
N HIS A 103 -10.80 8.83 -0.24
CA HIS A 103 -11.98 9.69 -0.15
C HIS A 103 -11.78 10.86 0.77
#